data_e520175f50b1bf4e85ff838c0370e635
#
_entry.id   e520175f50b1bf4e85ff838c0370e635
#
_cell.length_a   1.000
_cell.length_b   1.000
_cell.length_c   1.000
_cell.angle_alpha   90.00
_cell.angle_beta   90.00
_cell.angle_gamma   90.00
#
_symmetry.space_group_name_H-M   'P 1'
#
loop_
_entity.id
_entity.type
_entity.pdbx_description
1 polymer ?
#
loop_
_entity_poly.entity_id
_entity_poly.type
_entity_poly.pdbx_seq_one_letter_code
_entity_poly.pdbx_strand_id
1 'polypeptide(L)'
;MPPSPETKAFGPDRFAIESCVSRETLARLKTYAGMLEDWNARHNLVSRGSLAELWQRHFWDSAQLAPLIPQKAESMIDLGSGAGFPGLVLAELLKDRPHFRVVLVEATAKKCRFLQAVADHLALPVEIRYARAEDLPSEAFDVITARACAPLPELLAYAQRFWGNKTRGFFHKGQNLAAELTQASKSWRLKAEQHPSRSDPSGVILEIRELQRVAERKPHRS
;
A
#
# COMPACT_ATOMS: atom_id res chain seq x y z
N MET A 1 36.31 26.29 5.14
CA MET A 1 35.09 25.74 4.49
C MET A 1 34.03 25.60 5.55
N PRO A 2 32.83 26.16 5.42
CA PRO A 2 31.75 25.84 6.32
C PRO A 2 31.32 24.38 6.11
N PRO A 3 30.92 23.64 7.17
CA PRO A 3 30.46 22.30 7.03
C PRO A 3 29.22 22.27 6.13
N SER A 4 29.18 21.32 5.21
CA SER A 4 28.01 21.05 4.37
C SER A 4 26.78 20.88 5.26
N PRO A 5 25.58 21.39 4.87
CA PRO A 5 24.39 21.14 5.64
C PRO A 5 24.18 19.63 5.74
N GLU A 6 24.32 19.09 6.95
CA GLU A 6 23.94 17.72 7.26
C GLU A 6 22.52 17.53 6.75
N THR A 7 22.34 16.66 5.79
CA THR A 7 21.04 16.23 5.30
C THR A 7 20.36 15.53 6.47
N LYS A 8 19.57 16.30 7.26
CA LYS A 8 18.81 15.74 8.36
C LYS A 8 18.03 14.54 7.84
N ALA A 9 18.22 13.39 8.48
CA ALA A 9 17.49 12.16 8.15
C ALA A 9 15.99 12.47 8.03
N PHE A 10 15.30 11.81 7.10
CA PHE A 10 13.86 11.99 6.90
C PHE A 10 13.11 11.44 8.12
N GLY A 11 12.79 12.31 9.04
CA GLY A 11 12.11 11.98 10.31
C GLY A 11 10.63 12.42 10.31
N PRO A 12 9.98 12.28 11.47
CA PRO A 12 8.55 12.60 11.62
C PRO A 12 8.21 14.07 11.32
N ASP A 13 9.09 15.01 11.64
CA ASP A 13 8.84 16.43 11.40
C ASP A 13 8.88 16.76 9.91
N ARG A 14 9.82 16.18 9.16
CA ARG A 14 9.85 16.32 7.70
C ARG A 14 8.66 15.62 7.05
N PHE A 15 8.29 14.45 7.55
CA PHE A 15 7.07 13.76 7.11
C PHE A 15 5.84 14.67 7.26
N ALA A 16 5.68 15.34 8.41
CA ALA A 16 4.53 16.21 8.65
C ALA A 16 4.46 17.39 7.66
N ILE A 17 5.62 17.97 7.33
CA ILE A 17 5.71 19.05 6.34
C ILE A 17 5.34 18.54 4.94
N GLU A 18 5.94 17.43 4.51
CA GLU A 18 5.75 16.88 3.16
C GLU A 18 4.34 16.34 2.93
N SER A 19 3.71 15.78 3.97
CA SER A 19 2.36 15.19 3.89
C SER A 19 1.25 16.16 4.30
N CYS A 20 1.58 17.35 4.82
CA CYS A 20 0.63 18.35 5.29
C CYS A 20 -0.37 17.81 6.33
N VAL A 21 0.04 16.84 7.15
CA VAL A 21 -0.83 16.24 8.18
C VAL A 21 -0.96 17.14 9.41
N SER A 22 -2.07 17.00 10.14
CA SER A 22 -2.29 17.69 11.41
C SER A 22 -1.31 17.21 12.49
N ARG A 23 -1.13 18.01 13.55
CA ARG A 23 -0.34 17.60 14.71
C ARG A 23 -0.92 16.35 15.38
N GLU A 24 -2.22 16.21 15.41
CA GLU A 24 -2.92 15.05 15.95
C GLU A 24 -2.60 13.80 15.12
N THR A 25 -2.78 13.83 13.80
CA THR A 25 -2.43 12.73 12.92
C THR A 25 -0.97 12.34 13.05
N LEU A 26 -0.05 13.33 13.12
CA LEU A 26 1.37 13.04 13.35
C LEU A 26 1.61 12.33 14.69
N ALA A 27 0.95 12.76 15.77
CA ALA A 27 1.08 12.12 17.08
C ALA A 27 0.62 10.65 17.04
N ARG A 28 -0.49 10.38 16.38
CA ARG A 28 -1.04 9.03 16.19
C ARG A 28 -0.10 8.15 15.36
N LEU A 29 0.46 8.68 14.26
CA LEU A 29 1.46 7.96 13.46
C LEU A 29 2.78 7.74 14.23
N LYS A 30 3.19 8.65 15.11
CA LYS A 30 4.33 8.43 16.05
C LYS A 30 4.05 7.28 17.01
N THR A 31 2.84 7.17 17.52
CA THR A 31 2.42 6.03 18.35
C THR A 31 2.50 4.71 17.57
N TYR A 32 1.99 4.70 16.34
CA TYR A 32 2.11 3.53 15.47
C TYR A 32 3.58 3.15 15.21
N ALA A 33 4.45 4.13 14.96
CA ALA A 33 5.89 3.90 14.76
C ALA A 33 6.52 3.24 16.00
N GLY A 34 6.25 3.73 17.21
CA GLY A 34 6.73 3.13 18.46
C GLY A 34 6.22 1.70 18.65
N MET A 35 4.93 1.45 18.40
CA MET A 35 4.37 0.09 18.44
C MET A 35 5.08 -0.83 17.46
N LEU A 36 5.39 -0.36 16.24
CA LEU A 36 6.10 -1.16 15.25
C LEU A 36 7.52 -1.49 15.70
N GLU A 37 8.25 -0.55 16.27
CA GLU A 37 9.60 -0.77 16.81
C GLU A 37 9.59 -1.83 17.90
N ASP A 38 8.66 -1.73 18.86
CA ASP A 38 8.51 -2.68 19.97
C ASP A 38 8.15 -4.09 19.49
N TRP A 39 7.24 -4.20 18.53
CA TRP A 39 6.86 -5.49 17.96
C TRP A 39 7.96 -6.06 17.07
N ASN A 40 8.64 -5.22 16.31
CA ASN A 40 9.70 -5.64 15.40
C ASN A 40 10.90 -6.24 16.13
N ALA A 41 11.18 -5.75 17.35
CA ALA A 41 12.22 -6.32 18.21
C ALA A 41 12.01 -7.82 18.50
N ARG A 42 10.75 -8.29 18.46
CA ARG A 42 10.38 -9.69 18.78
C ARG A 42 9.90 -10.49 17.57
N HIS A 43 9.41 -9.84 16.51
CA HIS A 43 8.63 -10.53 15.47
C HIS A 43 9.12 -10.34 14.04
N ASN A 44 10.13 -9.50 13.78
CA ASN A 44 10.64 -9.21 12.43
C ASN A 44 9.51 -8.90 11.42
N LEU A 45 8.72 -7.88 11.72
CA LEU A 45 7.60 -7.44 10.86
C LEU A 45 8.10 -6.73 9.60
N VAL A 46 9.20 -5.99 9.73
CA VAL A 46 9.93 -5.30 8.66
C VAL A 46 11.43 -5.55 8.79
N SER A 47 12.20 -5.35 7.73
CA SER A 47 13.66 -5.53 7.78
C SER A 47 14.32 -4.47 8.67
N ARG A 48 15.47 -4.82 9.27
CA ARG A 48 16.23 -3.86 10.12
C ARG A 48 16.66 -2.63 9.34
N GLY A 49 17.07 -2.78 8.09
CA GLY A 49 17.46 -1.66 7.24
C GLY A 49 16.30 -0.71 6.92
N SER A 50 15.09 -1.26 6.68
CA SER A 50 13.91 -0.42 6.43
C SER A 50 13.37 0.24 7.69
N LEU A 51 13.60 -0.36 8.87
CA LEU A 51 13.23 0.24 10.16
C LEU A 51 14.06 1.50 10.47
N ALA A 52 15.34 1.51 10.10
CA ALA A 52 16.20 2.68 10.28
C ALA A 52 15.74 3.89 9.45
N GLU A 53 15.04 3.66 8.34
CA GLU A 53 14.47 4.67 7.45
C GLU A 53 12.94 4.68 7.50
N LEU A 54 12.35 4.31 8.65
CA LEU A 54 10.94 4.04 8.84
C LEU A 54 10.03 5.15 8.28
N TRP A 55 10.34 6.40 8.62
CA TRP A 55 9.52 7.55 8.21
C TRP A 55 9.54 7.80 6.71
N GLN A 56 10.66 7.59 6.04
CA GLN A 56 10.76 7.76 4.59
C GLN A 56 10.22 6.56 3.83
N ARG A 57 10.73 5.36 4.15
CA ARG A 57 10.46 4.14 3.38
C ARG A 57 9.11 3.50 3.66
N HIS A 58 8.46 3.87 4.77
CA HIS A 58 7.17 3.29 5.11
C HIS A 58 6.08 4.36 5.24
N PHE A 59 6.22 5.33 6.14
CA PHE A 59 5.17 6.32 6.34
C PHE A 59 5.01 7.25 5.14
N TRP A 60 6.09 7.87 4.66
CA TRP A 60 6.03 8.78 3.52
C TRP A 60 5.71 8.06 2.21
N ASP A 61 6.31 6.87 2.02
CA ASP A 61 6.01 6.00 0.89
C ASP A 61 4.52 5.64 0.81
N SER A 62 3.88 5.42 1.94
CA SER A 62 2.43 5.17 2.01
C SER A 62 1.59 6.43 1.83
N ALA A 63 1.97 7.51 2.53
CA ALA A 63 1.19 8.74 2.57
C ALA A 63 1.07 9.44 1.21
N GLN A 64 2.08 9.30 0.33
CA GLN A 64 2.06 9.87 -1.01
C GLN A 64 0.91 9.34 -1.89
N LEU A 65 0.27 8.21 -1.52
CA LEU A 65 -0.92 7.70 -2.21
C LEU A 65 -2.19 8.50 -1.88
N ALA A 66 -2.28 9.12 -0.71
CA ALA A 66 -3.52 9.75 -0.25
C ALA A 66 -4.09 10.79 -1.24
N PRO A 67 -3.28 11.69 -1.86
CA PRO A 67 -3.77 12.63 -2.85
C PRO A 67 -4.19 11.99 -4.19
N LEU A 68 -3.76 10.76 -4.48
CA LEU A 68 -4.11 10.02 -5.69
C LEU A 68 -5.46 9.29 -5.55
N ILE A 69 -5.87 8.98 -4.31
CA ILE A 69 -7.14 8.28 -4.05
C ILE A 69 -8.32 9.17 -4.38
N PRO A 70 -9.24 8.74 -5.28
CA PRO A 70 -10.38 9.55 -5.70
C PRO A 70 -11.20 10.02 -4.50
N GLN A 71 -11.63 11.28 -4.52
CA GLN A 71 -12.45 11.88 -3.45
C GLN A 71 -13.78 11.14 -3.22
N LYS A 72 -14.33 10.54 -4.29
CA LYS A 72 -15.59 9.79 -4.26
C LYS A 72 -15.41 8.30 -3.94
N ALA A 73 -14.19 7.86 -3.65
CA ALA A 73 -13.96 6.47 -3.24
C ALA A 73 -14.56 6.25 -1.84
N GLU A 74 -15.30 5.17 -1.67
CA GLU A 74 -15.97 4.78 -0.42
C GLU A 74 -15.37 3.50 0.17
N SER A 75 -14.49 2.82 -0.59
CA SER A 75 -13.88 1.56 -0.13
C SER A 75 -12.45 1.39 -0.63
N MET A 76 -11.63 0.79 0.23
CA MET A 76 -10.26 0.43 -0.09
C MET A 76 -9.93 -0.97 0.45
N ILE A 77 -9.21 -1.76 -0.36
CA ILE A 77 -8.58 -3.00 0.08
C ILE A 77 -7.07 -2.92 -0.14
N ASP A 78 -6.30 -3.31 0.87
CA ASP A 78 -4.84 -3.37 0.83
C ASP A 78 -4.39 -4.83 0.80
N LEU A 79 -3.74 -5.25 -0.27
CA LEU A 79 -3.35 -6.64 -0.50
C LEU A 79 -1.93 -6.89 0.02
N GLY A 80 -1.80 -7.84 0.94
CA GLY A 80 -0.53 -8.16 1.58
C GLY A 80 -0.06 -7.02 2.49
N SER A 81 -0.94 -6.54 3.38
CA SER A 81 -0.73 -5.33 4.19
C SER A 81 0.53 -5.37 5.07
N GLY A 82 1.06 -6.55 5.37
CA GLY A 82 2.31 -6.69 6.12
C GLY A 82 2.24 -6.06 7.51
N ALA A 83 3.11 -5.11 7.75
CA ALA A 83 3.08 -4.29 8.96
C ALA A 83 2.16 -3.06 8.85
N GLY A 84 1.20 -3.06 7.90
CA GLY A 84 0.19 -2.02 7.73
C GLY A 84 0.53 -0.92 6.71
N PHE A 85 1.44 -1.20 5.78
CA PHE A 85 1.88 -0.25 4.77
C PHE A 85 1.52 -0.70 3.34
N PRO A 86 0.71 0.08 2.59
CA PRO A 86 0.24 1.43 2.92
C PRO A 86 -1.06 1.48 3.74
N GLY A 87 -1.76 0.36 3.96
CA GLY A 87 -3.15 0.30 4.40
C GLY A 87 -3.49 1.06 5.68
N LEU A 88 -2.77 0.85 6.81
CA LEU A 88 -3.03 1.56 8.07
C LEU A 88 -2.69 3.05 8.01
N VAL A 89 -1.63 3.41 7.27
CA VAL A 89 -1.30 4.83 7.08
C VAL A 89 -2.41 5.54 6.33
N LEU A 90 -2.92 4.94 5.26
CA LEU A 90 -4.02 5.49 4.48
C LEU A 90 -5.33 5.52 5.30
N ALA A 91 -5.59 4.48 6.12
CA ALA A 91 -6.73 4.49 7.03
C ALA A 91 -6.69 5.67 8.00
N GLU A 92 -5.51 5.98 8.57
CA GLU A 92 -5.34 7.15 9.45
C GLU A 92 -5.51 8.47 8.70
N LEU A 93 -4.94 8.60 7.49
CA LEU A 93 -5.02 9.83 6.70
C LEU A 93 -6.42 10.11 6.14
N LEU A 94 -7.21 9.06 5.94
CA LEU A 94 -8.55 9.14 5.34
C LEU A 94 -9.68 8.89 6.35
N LYS A 95 -9.37 8.80 7.65
CA LYS A 95 -10.32 8.46 8.72
C LYS A 95 -11.54 9.39 8.80
N ASP A 96 -11.36 10.64 8.40
CA ASP A 96 -12.41 11.66 8.44
C ASP A 96 -13.31 11.63 7.18
N ARG A 97 -13.04 10.74 6.22
CA ARG A 97 -13.94 10.52 5.08
C ARG A 97 -15.18 9.74 5.54
N PRO A 98 -16.38 10.29 5.39
CA PRO A 98 -17.60 9.60 5.77
C PRO A 98 -17.73 8.24 5.05
N HIS A 99 -18.05 7.19 5.82
CA HIS A 99 -18.32 5.84 5.29
C HIS A 99 -17.17 5.18 4.52
N PHE A 100 -15.94 5.69 4.63
CA PHE A 100 -14.80 5.11 3.94
C PHE A 100 -14.36 3.79 4.60
N ARG A 101 -14.70 2.67 3.96
CA ARG A 101 -14.38 1.32 4.44
C ARG A 101 -12.96 0.94 4.03
N VAL A 102 -12.17 0.45 4.99
CA VAL A 102 -10.79 -0.05 4.75
C VAL A 102 -10.70 -1.51 5.14
N VAL A 103 -10.21 -2.33 4.22
CA VAL A 103 -9.94 -3.76 4.43
C VAL A 103 -8.45 -4.04 4.25
N LEU A 104 -7.85 -4.72 5.21
CA LEU A 104 -6.45 -5.12 5.20
C LEU A 104 -6.36 -6.63 5.06
N VAL A 105 -5.71 -7.13 4.02
CA VAL A 105 -5.53 -8.56 3.77
C VAL A 105 -4.10 -8.96 4.07
N GLU A 106 -3.91 -9.92 4.98
CA GLU A 106 -2.60 -10.43 5.36
C GLU A 106 -2.69 -11.93 5.69
N ALA A 107 -1.76 -12.72 5.16
CA ALA A 107 -1.74 -14.18 5.31
C ALA A 107 -0.95 -14.67 6.54
N THR A 108 -0.30 -13.77 7.27
CA THR A 108 0.57 -14.13 8.40
C THR A 108 -0.08 -13.75 9.73
N ALA A 109 -0.44 -14.74 10.55
CA ALA A 109 -1.15 -14.54 11.82
C ALA A 109 -0.48 -13.50 12.76
N LYS A 110 0.86 -13.51 12.85
CA LYS A 110 1.58 -12.55 13.72
C LYS A 110 1.43 -11.11 13.22
N LYS A 111 1.40 -10.90 11.89
CA LYS A 111 1.18 -9.58 11.28
C LYS A 111 -0.25 -9.13 11.46
N CYS A 112 -1.24 -10.03 11.28
CA CYS A 112 -2.64 -9.71 11.56
C CYS A 112 -2.85 -9.27 13.01
N ARG A 113 -2.21 -9.93 13.99
CA ARG A 113 -2.25 -9.50 15.40
C ARG A 113 -1.65 -8.12 15.61
N PHE A 114 -0.57 -7.81 14.92
CA PHE A 114 0.02 -6.47 14.97
C PHE A 114 -0.91 -5.42 14.36
N LEU A 115 -1.47 -5.69 13.18
CA LEU A 115 -2.44 -4.80 12.53
C LEU A 115 -3.62 -4.51 13.44
N GLN A 116 -4.17 -5.55 14.09
CA GLN A 116 -5.28 -5.40 15.04
C GLN A 116 -4.88 -4.55 16.24
N ALA A 117 -3.71 -4.81 16.84
CA ALA A 117 -3.23 -4.03 17.98
C ALA A 117 -3.08 -2.54 17.65
N VAL A 118 -2.57 -2.20 16.45
CA VAL A 118 -2.47 -0.81 16.00
C VAL A 118 -3.86 -0.21 15.75
N ALA A 119 -4.73 -0.95 15.06
CA ALA A 119 -6.09 -0.51 14.75
C ALA A 119 -6.88 -0.21 16.02
N ASP A 120 -6.83 -1.10 17.00
CA ASP A 120 -7.50 -0.93 18.30
C ASP A 120 -6.94 0.26 19.07
N HIS A 121 -5.60 0.38 19.14
CA HIS A 121 -4.94 1.47 19.87
C HIS A 121 -5.25 2.83 19.28
N LEU A 122 -5.31 2.92 17.96
CA LEU A 122 -5.62 4.13 17.22
C LEU A 122 -7.12 4.30 16.95
N ALA A 123 -7.98 3.39 17.42
CA ALA A 123 -9.42 3.38 17.15
C ALA A 123 -9.72 3.58 15.64
N LEU A 124 -8.98 2.89 14.76
CA LEU A 124 -9.20 2.92 13.32
C LEU A 124 -10.27 1.91 12.92
N PRO A 125 -11.32 2.32 12.19
CA PRO A 125 -12.38 1.43 11.73
C PRO A 125 -11.94 0.62 10.51
N VAL A 126 -10.98 -0.29 10.69
CA VAL A 126 -10.46 -1.16 9.63
C VAL A 126 -10.90 -2.60 9.87
N GLU A 127 -11.17 -3.32 8.79
CA GLU A 127 -11.42 -4.76 8.78
C GLU A 127 -10.13 -5.50 8.43
N ILE A 128 -9.68 -6.44 9.27
CA ILE A 128 -8.49 -7.24 9.01
C ILE A 128 -8.91 -8.64 8.61
N ARG A 129 -8.53 -9.07 7.40
CA ARG A 129 -8.79 -10.40 6.87
C ARG A 129 -7.52 -11.25 6.94
N TYR A 130 -7.51 -12.20 7.86
CA TYR A 130 -6.45 -13.22 7.94
C TYR A 130 -6.67 -14.26 6.85
N ALA A 131 -6.17 -14.01 5.65
CA ALA A 131 -6.31 -14.89 4.50
C ALA A 131 -5.25 -14.57 3.43
N ARG A 132 -5.08 -15.48 2.47
CA ARG A 132 -4.45 -15.15 1.19
C ARG A 132 -5.47 -14.42 0.31
N ALA A 133 -5.00 -13.49 -0.53
CA ALA A 133 -5.90 -12.72 -1.40
C ALA A 133 -6.67 -13.62 -2.38
N GLU A 134 -6.04 -14.68 -2.86
CA GLU A 134 -6.64 -15.67 -3.76
C GLU A 134 -7.73 -16.54 -3.12
N ASP A 135 -7.75 -16.64 -1.80
CA ASP A 135 -8.74 -17.48 -1.07
C ASP A 135 -10.01 -16.69 -0.70
N LEU A 136 -9.95 -15.36 -0.80
CA LEU A 136 -11.11 -14.52 -0.46
C LEU A 136 -12.19 -14.56 -1.54
N PRO A 137 -13.47 -14.40 -1.19
CA PRO A 137 -14.54 -14.21 -2.15
C PRO A 137 -14.33 -12.94 -2.96
N SER A 138 -14.82 -12.94 -4.21
CA SER A 138 -14.76 -11.75 -5.06
C SER A 138 -15.70 -10.66 -4.52
N GLU A 139 -15.17 -9.47 -4.36
CA GLU A 139 -15.89 -8.29 -3.85
C GLU A 139 -15.27 -7.04 -4.47
N ALA A 140 -16.06 -6.14 -5.05
CA ALA A 140 -15.52 -4.95 -5.68
C ALA A 140 -15.19 -3.86 -4.64
N PHE A 141 -14.03 -3.21 -4.83
CA PHE A 141 -13.59 -2.04 -4.07
C PHE A 141 -13.29 -0.88 -5.01
N ASP A 142 -13.48 0.37 -4.55
CA ASP A 142 -13.12 1.55 -5.34
C ASP A 142 -11.62 1.72 -5.47
N VAL A 143 -10.86 1.29 -4.44
CA VAL A 143 -9.40 1.39 -4.40
C VAL A 143 -8.78 0.06 -3.99
N ILE A 144 -7.75 -0.34 -4.73
CA ILE A 144 -6.90 -1.48 -4.38
C ILE A 144 -5.47 -0.97 -4.21
N THR A 145 -4.86 -1.25 -3.07
CA THR A 145 -3.45 -0.94 -2.84
C THR A 145 -2.64 -2.20 -2.63
N ALA A 146 -1.36 -2.15 -2.96
CA ALA A 146 -0.40 -3.19 -2.59
C ALA A 146 1.02 -2.63 -2.62
N ARG A 147 1.85 -3.14 -1.71
CA ARG A 147 3.28 -2.86 -1.66
C ARG A 147 4.06 -4.14 -1.38
N ALA A 148 5.05 -4.46 -2.23
CA ALA A 148 5.92 -5.64 -2.08
C ALA A 148 5.16 -6.98 -1.85
N CYS A 149 3.94 -7.08 -2.39
CA CYS A 149 3.06 -8.24 -2.21
C CYS A 149 3.45 -9.39 -3.15
N ALA A 150 3.57 -9.09 -4.47
CA ALA A 150 3.89 -10.06 -5.51
C ALA A 150 4.43 -9.36 -6.77
N PRO A 151 5.04 -10.11 -7.73
CA PRO A 151 5.28 -9.61 -9.08
C PRO A 151 3.98 -9.14 -9.75
N LEU A 152 4.06 -8.15 -10.65
CA LEU A 152 2.87 -7.52 -11.23
C LEU A 152 1.87 -8.50 -11.87
N PRO A 153 2.27 -9.51 -12.68
CA PRO A 153 1.31 -10.43 -13.27
C PRO A 153 0.45 -11.19 -12.26
N GLU A 154 1.06 -11.60 -11.14
CA GLU A 154 0.40 -12.30 -10.04
C GLU A 154 -0.47 -11.35 -9.22
N LEU A 155 0.06 -10.15 -8.90
CA LEU A 155 -0.68 -9.11 -8.20
C LEU A 155 -1.96 -8.71 -8.95
N LEU A 156 -1.90 -8.64 -10.30
CA LEU A 156 -3.09 -8.36 -11.12
C LEU A 156 -4.14 -9.48 -11.04
N ALA A 157 -3.70 -10.74 -10.93
CA ALA A 157 -4.61 -11.86 -10.73
C ALA A 157 -5.33 -11.78 -9.37
N TYR A 158 -4.63 -11.36 -8.32
CA TYR A 158 -5.26 -11.09 -7.02
C TYR A 158 -6.21 -9.90 -7.10
N ALA A 159 -5.75 -8.79 -7.66
CA ALA A 159 -6.52 -7.55 -7.76
C ALA A 159 -7.80 -7.72 -8.58
N GLN A 160 -7.80 -8.56 -9.63
CA GLN A 160 -8.97 -8.80 -10.48
C GLN A 160 -10.19 -9.28 -9.68
N ARG A 161 -9.99 -10.01 -8.60
CA ARG A 161 -11.07 -10.51 -7.73
C ARG A 161 -11.83 -9.40 -7.04
N PHE A 162 -11.18 -8.25 -6.87
CA PHE A 162 -11.66 -7.06 -6.17
C PHE A 162 -11.92 -5.90 -7.12
N TRP A 163 -11.85 -6.16 -8.44
CA TRP A 163 -11.96 -5.14 -9.48
C TRP A 163 -13.40 -4.94 -9.93
N GLY A 164 -13.93 -3.71 -9.80
CA GLY A 164 -15.22 -3.28 -10.32
C GLY A 164 -15.05 -2.16 -11.36
N ASN A 165 -16.17 -1.63 -11.84
CA ASN A 165 -16.18 -0.64 -12.93
C ASN A 165 -15.52 0.71 -12.58
N LYS A 166 -15.40 1.05 -11.29
CA LYS A 166 -14.83 2.31 -10.80
C LYS A 166 -13.49 2.12 -10.11
N THR A 167 -13.02 0.87 -10.02
CA THR A 167 -11.80 0.52 -9.27
C THR A 167 -10.58 1.20 -9.86
N ARG A 168 -9.72 1.68 -8.96
CA ARG A 168 -8.36 2.10 -9.26
C ARG A 168 -7.37 1.33 -8.40
N GLY A 169 -6.36 0.75 -9.03
CA GLY A 169 -5.26 0.08 -8.35
C GLY A 169 -4.07 1.02 -8.21
N PHE A 170 -3.47 1.10 -7.01
CA PHE A 170 -2.25 1.86 -6.75
C PHE A 170 -1.20 0.92 -6.18
N PHE A 171 -0.21 0.58 -7.00
CA PHE A 171 0.79 -0.42 -6.66
C PHE A 171 2.18 0.19 -6.59
N HIS A 172 2.84 0.08 -5.44
CA HIS A 172 4.24 0.45 -5.31
C HIS A 172 5.12 -0.54 -6.07
N LYS A 173 5.91 -0.01 -6.98
CA LYS A 173 6.84 -0.76 -7.82
C LYS A 173 8.22 -0.13 -7.81
N GLY A 174 9.24 -0.93 -8.09
CA GLY A 174 10.63 -0.50 -8.18
C GLY A 174 11.18 -0.56 -9.60
N GLN A 175 12.49 -0.65 -9.71
CA GLN A 175 13.26 -0.59 -10.96
C GLN A 175 12.84 -1.62 -12.02
N ASN A 176 12.26 -2.75 -11.62
CA ASN A 176 11.89 -3.83 -12.54
C ASN A 176 10.51 -3.63 -13.21
N LEU A 177 9.84 -2.48 -13.01
CA LEU A 177 8.48 -2.26 -13.49
C LEU A 177 8.34 -2.49 -15.01
N ALA A 178 9.29 -2.04 -15.83
CA ALA A 178 9.25 -2.20 -17.29
C ALA A 178 9.20 -3.70 -17.70
N ALA A 179 10.03 -4.53 -17.05
CA ALA A 179 10.02 -5.97 -17.28
C ALA A 179 8.73 -6.63 -16.78
N GLU A 180 8.23 -6.21 -15.62
CA GLU A 180 6.97 -6.69 -15.07
C GLU A 180 5.76 -6.32 -15.94
N LEU A 181 5.72 -5.11 -16.52
CA LEU A 181 4.69 -4.68 -17.47
C LEU A 181 4.74 -5.50 -18.76
N THR A 182 5.93 -5.75 -19.29
CA THR A 182 6.11 -6.63 -20.47
C THR A 182 5.59 -8.04 -20.18
N GLN A 183 5.87 -8.58 -19.01
CA GLN A 183 5.35 -9.90 -18.63
C GLN A 183 3.84 -9.88 -18.42
N ALA A 184 3.31 -8.85 -17.77
CA ALA A 184 1.88 -8.69 -17.52
C ALA A 184 1.08 -8.56 -18.83
N SER A 185 1.61 -7.88 -19.86
CA SER A 185 0.93 -7.67 -21.14
C SER A 185 0.59 -8.96 -21.89
N LYS A 186 1.23 -10.08 -21.56
CA LYS A 186 0.92 -11.41 -22.13
C LYS A 186 -0.46 -11.92 -21.71
N SER A 187 -0.91 -11.56 -20.53
CA SER A 187 -2.18 -12.05 -19.93
C SER A 187 -3.16 -10.94 -19.57
N TRP A 188 -2.73 -9.68 -19.60
CA TRP A 188 -3.51 -8.55 -19.15
C TRP A 188 -3.49 -7.38 -20.14
N ARG A 189 -4.63 -6.74 -20.33
CA ARG A 189 -4.74 -5.41 -20.95
C ARG A 189 -4.97 -4.40 -19.82
N LEU A 190 -4.13 -3.37 -19.80
CA LEU A 190 -4.10 -2.36 -18.76
C LEU A 190 -4.24 -0.97 -19.37
N LYS A 191 -5.00 -0.10 -18.69
CA LYS A 191 -4.83 1.35 -18.84
C LYS A 191 -4.18 1.84 -17.54
N ALA A 192 -2.93 2.21 -17.64
CA ALA A 192 -2.11 2.53 -16.47
C ALA A 192 -1.37 3.85 -16.65
N GLU A 193 -1.11 4.52 -15.52
CA GLU A 193 -0.28 5.72 -15.41
C GLU A 193 0.81 5.46 -14.39
N GLN A 194 1.99 6.04 -14.61
CA GLN A 194 3.12 5.92 -13.70
C GLN A 194 3.37 7.26 -13.03
N HIS A 195 3.35 7.26 -11.69
CA HIS A 195 3.70 8.42 -10.87
C HIS A 195 5.07 8.17 -10.23
N PRO A 196 6.08 9.04 -10.45
CA PRO A 196 7.36 8.92 -9.76
C PRO A 196 7.17 8.89 -8.25
N SER A 197 7.85 7.97 -7.57
CA SER A 197 7.81 7.94 -6.10
C SER A 197 8.53 9.17 -5.52
N ARG A 198 7.92 9.76 -4.51
CA ARG A 198 8.48 10.89 -3.76
C ARG A 198 9.35 10.43 -2.58
N SER A 199 9.30 9.15 -2.24
CA SER A 199 10.05 8.54 -1.14
C SER A 199 11.34 7.84 -1.59
N ASP A 200 11.35 7.33 -2.83
CA ASP A 200 12.45 6.58 -3.43
C ASP A 200 12.62 7.00 -4.91
N PRO A 201 13.79 7.56 -5.30
CA PRO A 201 14.05 7.98 -6.68
C PRO A 201 13.93 6.84 -7.72
N SER A 202 14.09 5.60 -7.30
CA SER A 202 13.95 4.41 -8.16
C SER A 202 12.55 3.81 -8.14
N GLY A 203 11.69 4.32 -7.26
CA GLY A 203 10.33 3.84 -7.04
C GLY A 203 9.32 4.48 -7.98
N VAL A 204 8.25 3.75 -8.24
CA VAL A 204 7.11 4.18 -9.04
C VAL A 204 5.82 3.73 -8.37
N ILE A 205 4.81 4.58 -8.35
CA ILE A 205 3.43 4.20 -8.08
C ILE A 205 2.76 3.93 -9.43
N LEU A 206 2.40 2.68 -9.67
CA LEU A 206 1.64 2.28 -10.85
C LEU A 206 0.15 2.43 -10.53
N GLU A 207 -0.49 3.43 -11.12
CA GLU A 207 -1.94 3.58 -11.10
C GLU A 207 -2.54 2.79 -12.25
N ILE A 208 -3.47 1.87 -11.96
CA ILE A 208 -4.22 1.12 -12.97
C ILE A 208 -5.67 1.58 -12.93
N ARG A 209 -6.19 2.00 -14.07
CA ARG A 209 -7.56 2.50 -14.25
C ARG A 209 -8.48 1.50 -14.93
N GLU A 210 -7.91 0.61 -15.75
CA GLU A 210 -8.64 -0.47 -16.41
C GLU A 210 -7.81 -1.75 -16.34
N LEU A 211 -8.45 -2.85 -16.00
CA LEU A 211 -7.84 -4.17 -15.88
C LEU A 211 -8.73 -5.21 -16.58
N GLN A 212 -8.20 -5.84 -17.61
CA GLN A 212 -8.90 -6.90 -18.34
C GLN A 212 -7.98 -8.08 -18.58
N ARG A 213 -8.45 -9.28 -18.34
CA ARG A 213 -7.72 -10.49 -18.70
C ARG A 213 -7.82 -10.74 -20.21
N VAL A 214 -6.70 -11.01 -20.84
CA VAL A 214 -6.68 -11.45 -22.26
C VAL A 214 -7.27 -12.85 -22.32
N ALA A 215 -8.31 -13.04 -23.14
CA ALA A 215 -8.88 -14.36 -23.36
C ALA A 215 -7.81 -15.29 -23.98
N GLU A 216 -7.60 -16.46 -23.40
CA GLU A 216 -6.77 -17.49 -24.00
C GLU A 216 -7.33 -17.85 -25.37
N ARG A 217 -6.53 -17.68 -26.44
CA ARG A 217 -6.89 -18.25 -27.73
C ARG A 217 -6.92 -19.77 -27.58
N LYS A 218 -8.12 -20.36 -27.59
CA LYS A 218 -8.24 -21.82 -27.70
C LYS A 218 -7.46 -22.26 -28.92
N PRO A 219 -6.54 -23.25 -28.80
CA PRO A 219 -5.90 -23.79 -29.98
C PRO A 219 -6.99 -24.35 -30.93
N HIS A 220 -6.97 -23.93 -32.17
CA HIS A 220 -7.78 -24.55 -33.21
C HIS A 220 -7.44 -26.04 -33.20
N ARG A 221 -8.41 -26.88 -32.81
CA ARG A 221 -8.33 -28.32 -33.07
C ARG A 221 -8.49 -28.48 -34.58
N SER A 222 -7.39 -28.81 -35.26
CA SER A 222 -7.35 -29.29 -36.64
C SER A 222 -7.90 -30.71 -36.68
#